data_b4b75c2f8ffee0322f942cf215ec151f
#
_entry.id   b4b75c2f8ffee0322f942cf215ec151f
#
_cell.length_a   1.000
_cell.length_b   1.000
_cell.length_c   1.000
_cell.angle_alpha   90.00
_cell.angle_beta   90.00
_cell.angle_gamma   90.00
#
_symmetry.space_group_name_H-M   'P 1'
#
loop_
_entity.id
_entity.type
_entity.pdbx_description
1 polymer ?
#
loop_
_entity_poly.entity_id
_entity_poly.type
_entity_poly.pdbx_seq_one_letter_code
_entity_poly.pdbx_strand_id
1 'polypeptide(L)'
;MKYDYTLKTNGERAKLVSHDVALNDGMPGRATFVVESAVSLSGTAFFSFGVDGRQQQGQFYGYIERSTPAGKGVQTIFCREKSNMLEMPVKLALRNVTLKEVLTKVKEITGLGFDLPAVDYAAKKVPYFINTGNGFHLIKALGDVFGISGYLWQQRRDGLIYIGSWKDGHWPDTPINIPAAVLDKQLATQSAEIMAVPGLRPNYLLNGNRLTSVRMIDAKMVISWKR
;
A
#
# COMPACT_ATOMS: atom_id res chain seq x y z
N MET A 1 12.00 -19.72 -13.92
CA MET A 1 11.42 -18.42 -13.56
C MET A 1 12.48 -17.65 -12.79
N LYS A 2 12.97 -16.55 -13.35
CA LYS A 2 14.00 -15.71 -12.74
C LYS A 2 13.38 -14.40 -12.26
N TYR A 3 13.58 -14.05 -11.00
CA TYR A 3 13.10 -12.80 -10.42
C TYR A 3 14.22 -11.75 -10.45
N ASP A 4 13.85 -10.54 -10.85
CA ASP A 4 14.74 -9.37 -10.87
C ASP A 4 14.17 -8.33 -9.89
N TYR A 5 14.92 -8.02 -8.83
CA TYR A 5 14.55 -7.11 -7.76
C TYR A 5 15.30 -5.80 -7.86
N THR A 6 14.63 -4.70 -7.58
CA THR A 6 15.25 -3.38 -7.48
C THR A 6 14.73 -2.65 -6.24
N LEU A 7 15.63 -2.30 -5.35
CA LEU A 7 15.38 -1.37 -4.26
C LEU A 7 16.08 -0.05 -4.57
N LYS A 8 15.34 1.05 -4.48
CA LYS A 8 15.89 2.42 -4.54
C LYS A 8 15.69 3.12 -3.22
N THR A 9 16.74 3.75 -2.70
CA THR A 9 16.67 4.63 -1.53
C THR A 9 17.06 6.04 -1.99
N ASN A 10 16.20 7.02 -1.72
CA ASN A 10 16.34 8.40 -2.23
C ASN A 10 16.59 8.49 -3.75
N GLY A 11 15.97 7.58 -4.52
CA GLY A 11 16.11 7.51 -5.97
C GLY A 11 17.33 6.70 -6.47
N GLU A 12 18.31 6.43 -5.64
CA GLU A 12 19.51 5.66 -5.97
C GLU A 12 19.30 4.15 -5.71
N ARG A 13 19.89 3.32 -6.56
CA ARG A 13 19.81 1.86 -6.42
C ARG A 13 20.63 1.37 -5.22
N ALA A 14 19.96 0.73 -4.27
CA ALA A 14 20.59 0.05 -3.15
C ALA A 14 20.92 -1.41 -3.51
N LYS A 15 22.02 -1.94 -2.97
CA LYS A 15 22.38 -3.35 -3.15
C LYS A 15 21.59 -4.21 -2.16
N LEU A 16 20.48 -4.78 -2.64
CA LEU A 16 19.54 -5.59 -1.87
C LEU A 16 20.10 -6.99 -1.62
N VAL A 17 20.02 -7.46 -0.38
CA VAL A 17 20.39 -8.81 0.06
C VAL A 17 19.13 -9.66 0.27
N SER A 18 18.16 -9.13 1.02
CA SER A 18 16.87 -9.81 1.25
C SER A 18 15.76 -8.81 1.49
N HIS A 19 14.52 -9.29 1.40
CA HIS A 19 13.34 -8.45 1.60
C HIS A 19 12.18 -9.24 2.22
N ASP A 20 11.37 -8.54 3.00
CA ASP A 20 10.09 -8.97 3.54
C ASP A 20 9.12 -7.78 3.42
N VAL A 21 8.11 -7.88 2.59
CA VAL A 21 7.13 -6.84 2.33
C VAL A 21 5.75 -7.33 2.72
N ALA A 22 5.11 -6.67 3.66
CA ALA A 22 3.77 -7.02 4.14
C ALA A 22 2.78 -5.86 3.89
N LEU A 23 1.75 -6.13 3.11
CA LEU A 23 0.69 -5.21 2.73
C LEU A 23 -0.64 -5.75 3.21
N ASN A 24 -1.46 -4.90 3.83
CA ASN A 24 -2.78 -5.26 4.32
C ASN A 24 -3.81 -4.24 3.85
N ASP A 25 -5.06 -4.68 3.75
CA ASP A 25 -6.20 -3.81 3.47
C ASP A 25 -6.43 -2.84 4.62
N GLY A 26 -6.69 -1.57 4.31
CA GLY A 26 -7.06 -0.54 5.28
C GLY A 26 -5.97 -0.12 6.26
N MET A 27 -4.69 -0.42 5.98
CA MET A 27 -3.56 0.02 6.80
C MET A 27 -2.29 0.21 5.96
N PRO A 28 -1.31 1.01 6.46
CA PRO A 28 -0.03 1.17 5.79
C PRO A 28 0.74 -0.13 5.70
N GLY A 29 1.29 -0.40 4.53
CA GLY A 29 2.24 -1.49 4.35
C GLY A 29 3.54 -1.26 5.13
N ARG A 30 4.23 -2.35 5.41
CA ARG A 30 5.55 -2.35 6.04
C ARG A 30 6.51 -3.22 5.24
N ALA A 31 7.80 -2.86 5.27
CA ALA A 31 8.82 -3.68 4.65
C ALA A 31 10.10 -3.69 5.50
N THR A 32 10.79 -4.81 5.47
CA THR A 32 12.14 -4.95 5.99
C THR A 32 13.05 -5.34 4.84
N PHE A 33 14.10 -4.56 4.61
CA PHE A 33 15.11 -4.85 3.61
C PHE A 33 16.48 -4.99 4.30
N VAL A 34 17.25 -6.00 3.89
CA VAL A 34 18.65 -6.11 4.22
C VAL A 34 19.44 -5.61 3.02
N VAL A 35 20.34 -4.66 3.21
CA VAL A 35 21.09 -3.99 2.15
C VAL A 35 22.58 -3.91 2.49
N GLU A 36 23.43 -4.00 1.48
CA GLU A 36 24.84 -3.69 1.66
C GLU A 36 25.02 -2.18 1.72
N SER A 37 25.37 -1.68 2.89
CA SER A 37 25.71 -0.27 3.15
C SER A 37 26.57 -0.16 4.39
N ALA A 38 27.65 0.62 4.30
CA ALA A 38 28.52 0.91 5.42
C ALA A 38 27.94 1.96 6.38
N VAL A 39 26.92 2.71 5.92
CA VAL A 39 26.30 3.80 6.67
C VAL A 39 24.81 3.56 6.83
N SER A 40 24.23 4.15 7.88
CA SER A 40 22.77 4.16 8.08
C SER A 40 22.08 4.87 6.94
N LEU A 41 20.97 4.31 6.49
CA LEU A 41 20.14 4.86 5.41
C LEU A 41 18.91 5.56 5.98
N SER A 42 18.45 6.59 5.30
CA SER A 42 17.24 7.35 5.63
C SER A 42 16.55 7.82 4.35
N GLY A 43 15.34 8.39 4.48
CA GLY A 43 14.59 8.96 3.38
C GLY A 43 13.66 7.97 2.69
N THR A 44 13.44 8.09 1.38
CA THR A 44 12.47 7.28 0.65
C THR A 44 12.97 5.88 0.32
N ALA A 45 12.06 4.90 0.28
CA ALA A 45 12.31 3.54 -0.17
C ALA A 45 11.28 3.14 -1.23
N PHE A 46 11.74 2.72 -2.39
CA PHE A 46 10.92 2.19 -3.48
C PHE A 46 11.42 0.81 -3.88
N PHE A 47 10.57 -0.19 -3.76
CA PHE A 47 10.88 -1.56 -4.13
C PHE A 47 10.00 -2.02 -5.28
N SER A 48 10.60 -2.58 -6.31
CA SER A 48 9.96 -3.15 -7.47
C SER A 48 10.59 -4.48 -7.85
N PHE A 49 9.82 -5.33 -8.54
CA PHE A 49 10.35 -6.55 -9.11
C PHE A 49 9.64 -6.95 -10.40
N GLY A 50 10.32 -7.76 -11.16
CA GLY A 50 9.83 -8.35 -12.40
C GLY A 50 10.19 -9.83 -12.48
N VAL A 51 9.69 -10.51 -13.50
CA VAL A 51 9.89 -11.94 -13.73
C VAL A 51 10.32 -12.16 -15.18
N ASP A 52 11.37 -12.95 -15.39
CA ASP A 52 11.90 -13.34 -16.71
C ASP A 52 12.15 -12.15 -17.64
N GLY A 53 12.75 -11.06 -17.10
CA GLY A 53 13.11 -9.86 -17.84
C GLY A 53 11.93 -8.95 -18.23
N ARG A 54 10.71 -9.25 -17.76
CA ARG A 54 9.54 -8.38 -17.98
C ARG A 54 9.66 -7.11 -17.17
N GLN A 55 8.93 -6.07 -17.57
CA GLN A 55 8.89 -4.80 -16.90
C GLN A 55 8.59 -4.97 -15.39
N GLN A 56 9.47 -4.42 -14.57
CA GLN A 56 9.29 -4.44 -13.12
C GLN A 56 8.08 -3.62 -12.71
N GLN A 57 7.33 -4.11 -11.72
CA GLN A 57 6.20 -3.41 -11.11
C GLN A 57 6.53 -3.02 -9.68
N GLY A 58 6.11 -1.81 -9.29
CA GLY A 58 6.24 -1.32 -7.92
C GLY A 58 5.46 -2.20 -6.94
N GLN A 59 6.12 -2.66 -5.89
CA GLN A 59 5.51 -3.45 -4.83
C GLN A 59 5.38 -2.67 -3.54
N PHE A 60 6.36 -1.82 -3.23
CA PHE A 60 6.37 -1.00 -2.03
C PHE A 60 6.90 0.40 -2.34
N TYR A 61 6.25 1.42 -1.78
CA TYR A 61 6.73 2.79 -1.82
C TYR A 61 6.45 3.47 -0.48
N GLY A 62 7.53 3.87 0.18
CA GLY A 62 7.45 4.47 1.51
C GLY A 62 8.70 5.22 1.91
N TYR A 63 8.98 5.19 3.20
CA TYR A 63 10.15 5.81 3.79
C TYR A 63 10.81 4.86 4.80
N ILE A 64 12.10 5.09 5.02
CA ILE A 64 12.89 4.37 6.00
C ILE A 64 12.59 4.97 7.37
N GLU A 65 11.94 4.21 8.23
CA GLU A 65 11.64 4.60 9.61
C GLU A 65 12.87 4.36 10.51
N ARG A 66 13.60 3.28 10.25
CA ARG A 66 14.79 2.89 11.02
C ARG A 66 15.78 2.15 10.15
N SER A 67 17.07 2.46 10.34
CA SER A 67 18.22 1.72 9.80
C SER A 67 19.06 1.21 10.96
N THR A 68 19.37 -0.10 10.98
CA THR A 68 20.09 -0.76 12.06
C THR A 68 21.23 -1.59 11.47
N PRO A 69 22.46 -1.49 11.97
CA PRO A 69 23.56 -2.36 11.54
C PRO A 69 23.24 -3.84 11.75
N ALA A 70 23.43 -4.66 10.72
CA ALA A 70 23.20 -6.11 10.74
C ALA A 70 24.50 -6.92 10.53
N GLY A 71 25.64 -6.25 10.47
CA GLY A 71 26.95 -6.82 10.25
C GLY A 71 27.89 -5.80 9.63
N LYS A 72 29.13 -6.23 9.32
CA LYS A 72 30.11 -5.35 8.68
C LYS A 72 29.65 -4.98 7.25
N GLY A 73 29.36 -3.71 7.03
CA GLY A 73 28.89 -3.21 5.72
C GLY A 73 27.48 -3.64 5.33
N VAL A 74 26.64 -4.03 6.31
CA VAL A 74 25.24 -4.44 6.06
C VAL A 74 24.31 -3.70 7.01
N GLN A 75 23.19 -3.20 6.48
CA GLN A 75 22.12 -2.55 7.23
C GLN A 75 20.82 -3.30 7.05
N THR A 76 20.04 -3.41 8.12
CA THR A 76 18.62 -3.74 8.06
C THR A 76 17.82 -2.46 8.13
N ILE A 77 17.05 -2.17 7.09
CA ILE A 77 16.15 -1.02 7.06
C ILE A 77 14.71 -1.47 7.24
N PHE A 78 14.01 -0.84 8.20
CA PHE A 78 12.59 -0.99 8.39
C PHE A 78 11.87 0.20 7.78
N CYS A 79 10.90 -0.08 6.91
CA CYS A 79 10.20 0.91 6.11
C CYS A 79 8.68 0.86 6.35
N ARG A 80 8.05 2.03 6.26
CA ARG A 80 6.59 2.21 6.26
C ARG A 80 6.14 2.80 4.93
N GLU A 81 4.97 2.40 4.45
CA GLU A 81 4.35 3.10 3.31
C GLU A 81 4.08 4.55 3.65
N LYS A 82 4.04 5.42 2.61
CA LYS A 82 3.78 6.87 2.77
C LYS A 82 2.50 7.15 3.53
N SER A 83 1.47 6.31 3.37
CA SER A 83 0.20 6.41 4.09
C SER A 83 0.34 6.36 5.61
N ASN A 84 1.48 5.90 6.16
CA ASN A 84 1.73 5.98 7.61
C ASN A 84 1.86 7.42 8.13
N MET A 85 2.07 8.41 7.26
CA MET A 85 2.00 9.84 7.64
C MET A 85 0.61 10.25 8.16
N LEU A 86 -0.43 9.45 7.90
CA LEU A 86 -1.75 9.63 8.51
C LEU A 86 -1.77 9.41 10.03
N GLU A 87 -0.71 8.90 10.62
CA GLU A 87 -0.56 8.83 12.09
C GLU A 87 -0.46 10.23 12.74
N MET A 88 -0.04 11.22 11.95
CA MET A 88 0.04 12.61 12.42
C MET A 88 -1.33 13.15 12.83
N PRO A 89 -1.39 14.05 13.84
CA PRO A 89 -2.61 14.79 14.16
C PRO A 89 -3.10 15.59 12.95
N VAL A 90 -4.35 15.38 12.56
CA VAL A 90 -5.02 16.11 11.46
C VAL A 90 -6.29 16.74 12.01
N LYS A 91 -6.15 17.90 12.65
CA LYS A 91 -7.28 18.63 13.26
C LYS A 91 -7.94 19.51 12.19
N LEU A 92 -9.21 19.24 11.90
CA LEU A 92 -9.99 19.96 10.91
C LEU A 92 -11.38 20.31 11.46
N ALA A 93 -11.88 21.50 11.12
CA ALA A 93 -13.26 21.91 11.34
C ALA A 93 -13.72 22.68 10.10
N LEU A 94 -14.48 22.02 9.24
CA LEU A 94 -14.86 22.53 7.93
C LEU A 94 -16.40 22.60 7.83
N ARG A 95 -16.91 23.57 7.04
CA ARG A 95 -18.33 23.74 6.80
C ARG A 95 -18.64 23.66 5.31
N ASN A 96 -19.76 23.01 4.97
CA ASN A 96 -20.29 22.92 3.60
C ASN A 96 -19.24 22.42 2.60
N VAL A 97 -18.60 21.29 2.92
CA VAL A 97 -17.43 20.76 2.19
C VAL A 97 -17.72 19.46 1.46
N THR A 98 -17.03 19.27 0.35
CA THR A 98 -16.97 18.02 -0.41
C THR A 98 -15.83 17.13 0.10
N LEU A 99 -15.89 15.83 -0.25
CA LEU A 99 -14.80 14.89 0.02
C LEU A 99 -13.47 15.38 -0.54
N LYS A 100 -13.47 15.93 -1.77
CA LYS A 100 -12.27 16.46 -2.41
C LYS A 100 -11.64 17.61 -1.61
N GLU A 101 -12.45 18.52 -1.08
CA GLU A 101 -11.97 19.65 -0.28
C GLU A 101 -11.38 19.18 1.07
N VAL A 102 -11.99 18.17 1.72
CA VAL A 102 -11.41 17.54 2.92
C VAL A 102 -10.04 16.94 2.59
N LEU A 103 -9.93 16.13 1.53
CA LEU A 103 -8.68 15.49 1.14
C LEU A 103 -7.61 16.51 0.73
N THR A 104 -8.01 17.65 0.14
CA THR A 104 -7.08 18.76 -0.15
C THR A 104 -6.46 19.30 1.15
N LYS A 105 -7.27 19.48 2.20
CA LYS A 105 -6.75 19.92 3.52
C LYS A 105 -5.84 18.87 4.17
N VAL A 106 -6.19 17.60 4.05
CA VAL A 106 -5.30 16.52 4.53
C VAL A 106 -3.96 16.53 3.79
N LYS A 107 -3.98 16.72 2.46
CA LYS A 107 -2.76 16.85 1.65
C LYS A 107 -1.89 18.03 2.08
N GLU A 108 -2.48 19.20 2.38
CA GLU A 108 -1.76 20.38 2.86
C GLU A 108 -1.01 20.10 4.18
N ILE A 109 -1.58 19.29 5.06
CA ILE A 109 -1.01 18.95 6.38
C ILE A 109 0.02 17.83 6.27
N THR A 110 -0.28 16.77 5.50
CA THR A 110 0.49 15.52 5.52
C THR A 110 1.45 15.37 4.34
N GLY A 111 1.29 16.17 3.28
CA GLY A 111 2.02 16.00 2.01
C GLY A 111 1.56 14.79 1.17
N LEU A 112 0.54 14.04 1.61
CA LEU A 112 0.05 12.85 0.91
C LEU A 112 -0.77 13.21 -0.33
N GLY A 113 -0.59 12.45 -1.41
CA GLY A 113 -1.45 12.52 -2.58
C GLY A 113 -2.62 11.56 -2.47
N PHE A 114 -3.79 11.98 -2.97
CA PHE A 114 -5.00 11.17 -2.97
C PHE A 114 -5.49 10.93 -4.40
N ASP A 115 -6.05 9.74 -4.62
CA ASP A 115 -6.75 9.34 -5.83
C ASP A 115 -8.23 9.15 -5.48
N LEU A 116 -9.09 9.97 -6.07
CA LEU A 116 -10.52 10.03 -5.81
C LEU A 116 -11.27 9.82 -7.13
N PRO A 117 -12.14 8.81 -7.24
CA PRO A 117 -12.93 8.59 -8.45
C PRO A 117 -13.90 9.75 -8.71
N ALA A 118 -14.19 10.02 -9.99
CA ALA A 118 -15.12 11.06 -10.42
C ALA A 118 -16.57 10.54 -10.35
N VAL A 119 -17.12 10.48 -9.15
CA VAL A 119 -18.46 9.94 -8.86
C VAL A 119 -19.23 10.86 -7.91
N ASP A 120 -20.54 10.67 -7.79
CA ASP A 120 -21.46 11.58 -7.10
C ASP A 120 -21.06 11.88 -5.64
N TYR A 121 -20.66 10.88 -4.87
CA TYR A 121 -20.27 11.11 -3.47
C TYR A 121 -19.05 12.00 -3.32
N ALA A 122 -18.18 12.07 -4.35
CA ALA A 122 -17.01 12.94 -4.33
C ALA A 122 -17.36 14.43 -4.41
N ALA A 123 -18.49 14.75 -5.07
CA ALA A 123 -19.00 16.10 -5.23
C ALA A 123 -20.06 16.47 -4.18
N LYS A 124 -20.60 15.49 -3.43
CA LYS A 124 -21.60 15.71 -2.40
C LYS A 124 -21.04 16.59 -1.30
N LYS A 125 -21.78 17.64 -0.94
CA LYS A 125 -21.43 18.51 0.21
C LYS A 125 -22.05 18.00 1.50
N VAL A 126 -21.26 18.03 2.57
CA VAL A 126 -21.73 17.79 3.94
C VAL A 126 -21.72 19.10 4.72
N PRO A 127 -22.72 19.36 5.58
CA PRO A 127 -22.83 20.62 6.32
C PRO A 127 -21.59 20.90 7.20
N TYR A 128 -21.09 19.87 7.86
CA TYR A 128 -19.93 19.94 8.75
C TYR A 128 -19.06 18.72 8.61
N PHE A 129 -17.75 18.92 8.70
CA PHE A 129 -16.76 17.88 8.85
C PHE A 129 -15.77 18.28 9.94
N ILE A 130 -15.72 17.52 11.02
CA ILE A 130 -14.85 17.79 12.16
C ILE A 130 -14.00 16.55 12.44
N ASN A 131 -12.70 16.73 12.57
CA ASN A 131 -11.78 15.72 13.06
C ASN A 131 -10.84 16.33 14.11
N THR A 132 -10.75 15.70 15.27
CA THR A 132 -9.86 16.10 16.36
C THR A 132 -8.70 15.13 16.57
N GLY A 133 -8.75 13.96 15.90
CA GLY A 133 -7.76 12.90 15.99
C GLY A 133 -6.66 13.00 14.94
N ASN A 134 -6.06 11.85 14.66
CA ASN A 134 -5.06 11.69 13.61
C ASN A 134 -5.71 11.50 12.23
N GLY A 135 -4.88 11.41 11.18
CA GLY A 135 -5.34 11.19 9.81
C GLY A 135 -6.02 9.84 9.61
N PHE A 136 -5.64 8.77 10.32
CA PHE A 136 -6.33 7.47 10.20
C PHE A 136 -7.76 7.55 10.70
N HIS A 137 -7.99 8.23 11.81
CA HIS A 137 -9.34 8.46 12.32
C HIS A 137 -10.18 9.24 11.30
N LEU A 138 -9.60 10.29 10.72
CA LEU A 138 -10.24 11.08 9.66
C LEU A 138 -10.59 10.22 8.46
N ILE A 139 -9.60 9.53 7.86
CA ILE A 139 -9.81 8.72 6.65
C ILE A 139 -10.88 7.65 6.88
N LYS A 140 -10.86 7.00 8.05
CA LYS A 140 -11.84 5.96 8.41
C LYS A 140 -13.28 6.52 8.50
N ALA A 141 -13.44 7.75 8.94
CA ALA A 141 -14.76 8.39 9.05
C ALA A 141 -15.35 8.83 7.70
N LEU A 142 -14.53 8.99 6.65
CA LEU A 142 -15.01 9.49 5.34
C LEU A 142 -16.08 8.60 4.72
N GLY A 143 -15.98 7.28 4.88
CA GLY A 143 -16.98 6.35 4.36
C GLY A 143 -18.39 6.64 4.86
N ASP A 144 -18.53 6.79 6.17
CA ASP A 144 -19.82 7.04 6.81
C ASP A 144 -20.31 8.47 6.53
N VAL A 145 -19.44 9.47 6.68
CA VAL A 145 -19.79 10.89 6.50
C VAL A 145 -20.28 11.19 5.09
N PHE A 146 -19.64 10.63 4.06
CA PHE A 146 -20.02 10.85 2.67
C PHE A 146 -20.97 9.77 2.11
N GLY A 147 -21.33 8.75 2.92
CA GLY A 147 -22.24 7.68 2.55
C GLY A 147 -21.70 6.78 1.45
N ILE A 148 -20.43 6.41 1.51
CA ILE A 148 -19.75 5.61 0.48
C ILE A 148 -19.96 4.12 0.75
N SER A 149 -20.79 3.48 -0.03
CA SER A 149 -21.03 2.03 0.06
C SER A 149 -19.79 1.24 -0.38
N GLY A 150 -19.39 0.22 0.41
CA GLY A 150 -18.20 -0.56 0.11
C GLY A 150 -16.91 0.27 0.19
N TYR A 151 -16.91 1.26 1.09
CA TYR A 151 -15.77 2.16 1.33
C TYR A 151 -14.48 1.41 1.60
N LEU A 152 -13.41 1.90 0.99
CA LEU A 152 -12.04 1.52 1.31
C LEU A 152 -11.09 2.69 1.10
N TRP A 153 -9.93 2.58 1.73
CA TRP A 153 -8.76 3.36 1.37
C TRP A 153 -7.55 2.42 1.22
N GLN A 154 -6.69 2.71 0.27
CA GLN A 154 -5.51 1.89 0.02
C GLN A 154 -4.41 2.71 -0.65
N GLN A 155 -3.18 2.63 -0.14
CA GLN A 155 -2.06 3.19 -0.88
C GLN A 155 -1.82 2.35 -2.14
N ARG A 156 -1.68 3.01 -3.27
CA ARG A 156 -1.33 2.43 -4.56
C ARG A 156 0.19 2.31 -4.70
N ARG A 157 0.62 1.57 -5.72
CA ARG A 157 2.05 1.38 -6.03
C ARG A 157 2.80 2.67 -6.39
N ASP A 158 2.09 3.70 -6.87
CA ASP A 158 2.62 5.04 -7.18
C ASP A 158 2.70 5.97 -5.95
N GLY A 159 2.23 5.49 -4.80
CA GLY A 159 2.22 6.23 -3.53
C GLY A 159 1.01 7.13 -3.33
N LEU A 160 0.08 7.21 -4.29
CA LEU A 160 -1.22 7.84 -4.08
C LEU A 160 -2.10 6.97 -3.18
N ILE A 161 -2.94 7.60 -2.39
CA ILE A 161 -3.91 6.91 -1.54
C ILE A 161 -5.27 6.98 -2.23
N TYR A 162 -5.77 5.84 -2.68
CA TYR A 162 -7.13 5.72 -3.17
C TYR A 162 -8.12 5.88 -2.02
N ILE A 163 -9.17 6.66 -2.24
CA ILE A 163 -10.28 6.90 -1.31
C ILE A 163 -11.59 6.74 -2.08
N GLY A 164 -12.43 5.76 -1.73
CA GLY A 164 -13.69 5.58 -2.43
C GLY A 164 -14.33 4.22 -2.19
N SER A 165 -15.32 3.88 -3.01
CA SER A 165 -15.89 2.53 -3.06
C SER A 165 -14.95 1.57 -3.78
N TRP A 166 -14.89 0.32 -3.34
CA TRP A 166 -14.13 -0.71 -4.04
C TRP A 166 -14.60 -0.87 -5.51
N LYS A 167 -15.89 -0.72 -5.76
CA LYS A 167 -16.49 -0.85 -7.09
C LYS A 167 -16.06 0.25 -8.07
N ASP A 168 -15.70 1.43 -7.55
CA ASP A 168 -15.30 2.58 -8.37
C ASP A 168 -13.78 2.64 -8.58
N GLY A 169 -13.05 1.69 -7.97
CA GLY A 169 -11.61 1.51 -8.18
C GLY A 169 -11.30 0.66 -9.42
N HIS A 170 -10.03 0.51 -9.72
CA HIS A 170 -9.57 -0.30 -10.86
C HIS A 170 -9.61 -1.83 -10.62
N TRP A 171 -9.85 -2.27 -9.39
CA TRP A 171 -9.75 -3.69 -9.01
C TRP A 171 -10.80 -4.61 -9.64
N PRO A 172 -12.11 -4.21 -9.76
CA PRO A 172 -13.11 -5.05 -10.42
C PRO A 172 -12.78 -5.36 -11.87
N ASP A 173 -12.18 -4.39 -12.57
CA ASP A 173 -11.90 -4.48 -14.02
C ASP A 173 -10.56 -5.15 -14.32
N THR A 174 -9.76 -5.46 -13.30
CA THR A 174 -8.44 -6.08 -13.45
C THR A 174 -8.29 -7.37 -12.64
N PRO A 175 -9.17 -8.38 -12.83
CA PRO A 175 -9.03 -9.64 -12.13
C PRO A 175 -7.77 -10.38 -12.59
N ILE A 176 -7.08 -11.00 -11.62
CA ILE A 176 -5.88 -11.81 -11.86
C ILE A 176 -6.28 -13.28 -11.74
N ASN A 177 -6.06 -14.05 -12.79
CA ASN A 177 -6.26 -15.48 -12.76
C ASN A 177 -4.91 -16.20 -12.88
N ILE A 178 -4.61 -17.03 -11.90
CA ILE A 178 -3.42 -17.86 -11.87
C ILE A 178 -3.81 -19.34 -11.94
N PRO A 179 -3.06 -20.16 -12.70
CA PRO A 179 -3.29 -21.61 -12.74
C PRO A 179 -3.16 -22.23 -11.35
N ALA A 180 -3.94 -23.28 -11.08
CA ALA A 180 -3.85 -24.01 -9.82
C ALA A 180 -2.44 -24.55 -9.50
N ALA A 181 -1.66 -24.85 -10.53
CA ALA A 181 -0.25 -25.28 -10.40
C ALA A 181 0.69 -24.20 -9.80
N VAL A 182 0.26 -22.94 -9.79
CA VAL A 182 1.02 -21.81 -9.19
C VAL A 182 0.65 -21.62 -7.71
N LEU A 183 -0.44 -22.24 -7.25
CA LEU A 183 -0.80 -22.34 -5.83
C LEU A 183 0.11 -23.38 -5.19
N ASP A 184 1.17 -22.91 -4.56
CA ASP A 184 2.22 -23.77 -3.99
C ASP A 184 1.68 -24.57 -2.81
N LYS A 185 0.93 -23.92 -1.92
CA LYS A 185 0.34 -24.57 -0.75
C LYS A 185 -0.84 -23.78 -0.19
N GLN A 186 -1.94 -24.47 0.08
CA GLN A 186 -3.01 -23.90 0.90
C GLN A 186 -2.61 -23.96 2.38
N LEU A 187 -2.50 -22.81 3.04
CA LEU A 187 -2.07 -22.69 4.44
C LEU A 187 -3.26 -22.77 5.41
N ALA A 188 -4.39 -22.23 5.00
CA ALA A 188 -5.65 -22.21 5.74
C ALA A 188 -6.83 -22.04 4.78
N THR A 189 -8.06 -22.05 5.30
CA THR A 189 -9.29 -21.92 4.48
C THR A 189 -9.30 -20.66 3.61
N GLN A 190 -8.64 -19.59 4.05
CA GLN A 190 -8.60 -18.29 3.37
C GLN A 190 -7.18 -17.75 3.23
N SER A 191 -6.19 -18.63 3.14
CA SER A 191 -4.79 -18.27 2.96
C SER A 191 -4.04 -19.31 2.15
N ALA A 192 -3.16 -18.83 1.27
CA ALA A 192 -2.31 -19.70 0.45
C ALA A 192 -0.93 -19.09 0.25
N GLU A 193 0.06 -19.96 0.01
CA GLU A 193 1.36 -19.57 -0.50
C GLU A 193 1.34 -19.72 -2.03
N ILE A 194 1.83 -18.70 -2.72
CA ILE A 194 1.96 -18.66 -4.17
C ILE A 194 3.33 -18.17 -4.57
N MET A 195 3.73 -18.42 -5.79
CA MET A 195 4.88 -17.72 -6.38
C MET A 195 4.62 -16.22 -6.46
N ALA A 196 5.66 -15.39 -6.29
CA ALA A 196 5.51 -13.95 -6.28
C ALA A 196 4.99 -13.42 -7.63
N VAL A 197 3.89 -12.67 -7.57
CA VAL A 197 3.23 -12.03 -8.73
C VAL A 197 3.51 -10.52 -8.66
N PRO A 198 4.21 -9.93 -9.67
CA PRO A 198 4.52 -8.52 -9.67
C PRO A 198 3.28 -7.63 -9.60
N GLY A 199 3.30 -6.64 -8.69
CA GLY A 199 2.22 -5.68 -8.52
C GLY A 199 0.98 -6.20 -7.79
N LEU A 200 0.97 -7.46 -7.31
CA LEU A 200 -0.14 -8.00 -6.53
C LEU A 200 -0.21 -7.32 -5.16
N ARG A 201 -1.38 -6.77 -4.84
CA ARG A 201 -1.63 -6.02 -3.60
C ARG A 201 -2.99 -6.39 -3.01
N PRO A 202 -3.30 -6.01 -1.74
CA PRO A 202 -4.64 -6.11 -1.21
C PRO A 202 -5.68 -5.45 -2.11
N ASN A 203 -6.91 -5.90 -2.02
CA ASN A 203 -8.08 -5.50 -2.81
C ASN A 203 -8.14 -6.00 -4.26
N TYR A 204 -7.07 -6.57 -4.82
CA TYR A 204 -7.14 -7.27 -6.10
C TYR A 204 -8.01 -8.53 -6.01
N LEU A 205 -8.70 -8.85 -7.10
CA LEU A 205 -9.35 -10.15 -7.28
C LEU A 205 -8.33 -11.17 -7.80
N LEU A 206 -8.06 -12.20 -7.03
CA LEU A 206 -7.25 -13.32 -7.44
C LEU A 206 -8.11 -14.58 -7.47
N ASN A 207 -8.28 -15.17 -8.67
CA ASN A 207 -9.18 -16.30 -8.88
C ASN A 207 -10.57 -16.07 -8.26
N GLY A 208 -11.14 -14.86 -8.42
CA GLY A 208 -12.43 -14.46 -7.89
C GLY A 208 -12.48 -14.09 -6.40
N ASN A 209 -11.38 -14.25 -5.66
CA ASN A 209 -11.30 -13.89 -4.24
C ASN A 209 -10.65 -12.53 -4.05
N ARG A 210 -11.29 -11.63 -3.29
CA ARG A 210 -10.71 -10.33 -2.94
C ARG A 210 -9.66 -10.48 -1.85
N LEU A 211 -8.42 -10.11 -2.17
CA LEU A 211 -7.30 -10.21 -1.24
C LEU A 211 -7.41 -9.18 -0.11
N THR A 212 -7.12 -9.62 1.10
CA THR A 212 -7.04 -8.76 2.30
C THR A 212 -5.60 -8.53 2.75
N SER A 213 -4.71 -9.46 2.45
CA SER A 213 -3.28 -9.30 2.74
C SER A 213 -2.41 -9.96 1.69
N VAL A 214 -1.22 -9.39 1.49
CA VAL A 214 -0.16 -9.93 0.64
C VAL A 214 1.16 -9.72 1.38
N ARG A 215 1.85 -10.81 1.72
CA ARG A 215 3.20 -10.75 2.27
C ARG A 215 4.17 -11.44 1.32
N MET A 216 5.20 -10.74 0.90
CA MET A 216 6.22 -11.22 0.00
C MET A 216 7.54 -11.43 0.74
N ILE A 217 8.10 -12.63 0.64
CA ILE A 217 9.44 -12.98 1.10
C ILE A 217 10.11 -13.71 -0.06
N ASP A 218 11.22 -13.19 -0.52
CA ASP A 218 11.94 -13.71 -1.69
C ASP A 218 11.00 -13.94 -2.90
N ALA A 219 11.01 -15.11 -3.49
CA ALA A 219 10.21 -15.47 -4.66
C ALA A 219 8.78 -15.93 -4.32
N LYS A 220 8.33 -15.79 -3.06
CA LYS A 220 7.04 -16.30 -2.60
C LYS A 220 6.17 -15.21 -2.01
N MET A 221 4.86 -15.40 -2.13
CA MET A 221 3.85 -14.57 -1.48
C MET A 221 2.90 -15.42 -0.67
N VAL A 222 2.66 -15.01 0.58
CA VAL A 222 1.54 -15.49 1.38
C VAL A 222 0.40 -14.50 1.20
N ILE A 223 -0.72 -14.99 0.71
CA ILE A 223 -1.92 -14.19 0.46
C ILE A 223 -3.06 -14.64 1.38
N SER A 224 -3.92 -13.70 1.75
CA SER A 224 -5.18 -14.00 2.43
C SER A 224 -6.32 -13.23 1.76
N TRP A 225 -7.54 -13.78 1.86
CA TRP A 225 -8.74 -13.20 1.27
C TRP A 225 -9.94 -13.28 2.20
N LYS A 226 -11.01 -12.52 1.88
CA LYS A 226 -12.35 -12.68 2.47
C LYS A 226 -13.26 -13.40 1.48
N ARG A 227 -14.12 -14.23 2.00
CA ARG A 227 -15.28 -14.74 1.26
C ARG A 227 -16.37 -13.68 1.13
#